data_67511964596a77be367751ddd4527367
#
_entry.id   67511964596a77be367751ddd4527367
#
_cell.length_a   1.000
_cell.length_b   1.000
_cell.length_c   1.000
_cell.angle_alpha   90.00
_cell.angle_beta   90.00
_cell.angle_gamma   90.00
#
_symmetry.space_group_name_H-M   'P 1'
#
loop_
_entity.id
_entity.type
_entity.pdbx_description
1 polymer ?
#
loop_
_entity_poly.entity_id
_entity_poly.type
_entity_poly.pdbx_seq_one_letter_code
_entity_poly.pdbx_strand_id
1 'polypeptide(L)'
;MLVAMNKKELVLAANAAAGDGYYCPACQQPVYLRRGRSKVAHFAHRPGADCAVSEGETSEHLRGKQQLFNYFQAQGLRPRLEVYLPAINQRPDILVWRDRRLVAVEFQCSPLTVARLQARNEGYYQLGIKPVWLLGQPYRHHLSAAKLAQFTQIIADQPTIPYWNTRRCQIEYWRSFRRCSFVRGRPPVTKLLQQQVLALARNGSANDLVRRLTATA
;
A
#
# COMPACT_ATOMS: atom_id res chain seq x y z
N MET A 1 5.13 -11.82 -3.95
CA MET A 1 4.28 -11.77 -2.73
C MET A 1 5.09 -12.17 -1.49
N LEU A 2 4.71 -11.65 -0.32
CA LEU A 2 5.42 -11.93 0.95
C LEU A 2 4.82 -13.11 1.73
N VAL A 3 3.62 -13.56 1.38
CA VAL A 3 2.96 -14.71 2.01
C VAL A 3 2.54 -15.75 0.98
N ALA A 4 2.54 -17.02 1.39
CA ALA A 4 2.00 -18.13 0.63
C ALA A 4 1.33 -19.13 1.59
N MET A 5 0.50 -20.01 1.04
CA MET A 5 -0.07 -21.14 1.77
C MET A 5 0.93 -22.30 1.79
N ASN A 6 1.13 -22.88 2.97
CA ASN A 6 1.74 -24.19 3.10
C ASN A 6 0.75 -25.07 3.85
N LYS A 7 0.30 -26.16 3.23
CA LYS A 7 -0.85 -26.95 3.72
C LYS A 7 -2.07 -26.04 3.92
N LYS A 8 -2.47 -25.75 5.15
CA LYS A 8 -3.62 -24.89 5.49
C LYS A 8 -3.22 -23.58 6.16
N GLU A 9 -1.91 -23.30 6.28
CA GLU A 9 -1.40 -22.15 7.00
C GLU A 9 -0.76 -21.11 6.09
N LEU A 10 -0.91 -19.83 6.43
CA LEU A 10 -0.20 -18.73 5.77
C LEU A 10 1.21 -18.62 6.34
N VAL A 11 2.19 -18.69 5.47
CA VAL A 11 3.62 -18.62 5.81
C VAL A 11 4.23 -17.36 5.23
N LEU A 12 4.94 -16.59 6.06
CA LEU A 12 5.75 -15.47 5.61
C LEU A 12 7.01 -15.97 4.90
N ALA A 13 7.35 -15.38 3.76
CA ALA A 13 8.55 -15.76 3.01
C ALA A 13 9.84 -15.60 3.83
N ALA A 14 9.88 -14.65 4.76
CA ALA A 14 11.02 -14.48 5.67
C ALA A 14 11.25 -15.72 6.55
N ASN A 15 10.18 -16.41 6.95
CA ASN A 15 10.19 -17.56 7.87
C ASN A 15 10.03 -18.91 7.13
N ALA A 16 9.82 -18.89 5.81
CA ALA A 16 9.60 -20.10 5.03
C ALA A 16 10.85 -20.97 4.97
N ALA A 17 10.71 -22.27 5.07
CA ALA A 17 11.81 -23.19 4.82
C ALA A 17 12.12 -23.27 3.31
N ALA A 18 13.35 -23.64 2.95
CA ALA A 18 13.65 -24.00 1.58
C ALA A 18 12.90 -25.30 1.21
N GLY A 19 12.38 -25.36 -0.02
CA GLY A 19 11.64 -26.51 -0.49
C GLY A 19 10.37 -26.13 -1.25
N ASP A 20 9.58 -27.14 -1.58
CA ASP A 20 8.32 -27.05 -2.31
C ASP A 20 7.11 -27.10 -1.37
N GLY A 21 5.90 -27.00 -1.94
CA GLY A 21 4.65 -27.10 -1.18
C GLY A 21 4.08 -25.75 -0.76
N TYR A 22 4.50 -24.67 -1.41
CA TYR A 22 3.91 -23.36 -1.27
C TYR A 22 2.94 -23.05 -2.40
N TYR A 23 1.80 -22.46 -2.07
CA TYR A 23 0.73 -22.16 -3.00
C TYR A 23 0.25 -20.71 -2.85
N CYS A 24 -0.15 -20.10 -3.94
CA CYS A 24 -0.75 -18.76 -3.93
C CYS A 24 -2.11 -18.80 -3.20
N PRO A 25 -2.36 -17.92 -2.23
CA PRO A 25 -3.65 -17.88 -1.53
C PRO A 25 -4.85 -17.56 -2.42
N ALA A 26 -4.63 -16.89 -3.56
CA ALA A 26 -5.69 -16.48 -4.47
C ALA A 26 -6.00 -17.53 -5.56
N CYS A 27 -5.00 -17.93 -6.34
CA CYS A 27 -5.21 -18.86 -7.46
C CYS A 27 -4.86 -20.31 -7.13
N GLN A 28 -4.36 -20.60 -5.95
CA GLN A 28 -3.96 -21.93 -5.46
C GLN A 28 -2.87 -22.62 -6.33
N GLN A 29 -2.30 -21.92 -7.28
CA GLN A 29 -1.19 -22.45 -8.07
C GLN A 29 0.10 -22.49 -7.23
N PRO A 30 1.01 -23.45 -7.53
CA PRO A 30 2.30 -23.53 -6.88
C PRO A 30 3.12 -22.25 -7.04
N VAL A 31 3.77 -21.84 -5.96
CA VAL A 31 4.72 -20.74 -5.94
C VAL A 31 6.03 -21.21 -5.33
N TYR A 32 7.13 -20.57 -5.66
CA TYR A 32 8.42 -20.90 -5.09
C TYR A 32 9.05 -19.75 -4.36
N LEU A 33 9.75 -20.08 -3.28
CA LEU A 33 10.46 -19.14 -2.45
C LEU A 33 11.70 -18.62 -3.18
N ARG A 34 11.79 -17.31 -3.30
CA ARG A 34 12.98 -16.61 -3.78
C ARG A 34 13.67 -15.89 -2.63
N ARG A 35 14.94 -16.18 -2.44
CA ARG A 35 15.82 -15.49 -1.50
C ARG A 35 17.06 -15.02 -2.25
N GLY A 36 17.44 -13.77 -2.06
CA GLY A 36 18.62 -13.21 -2.72
C GLY A 36 19.12 -11.97 -2.00
N ARG A 37 20.26 -11.46 -2.47
CA ARG A 37 20.91 -10.28 -1.86
C ARG A 37 20.19 -8.96 -2.17
N SER A 38 19.48 -8.88 -3.30
CA SER A 38 18.91 -7.62 -3.81
C SER A 38 17.44 -7.42 -3.45
N LYS A 39 16.71 -8.49 -3.13
CA LYS A 39 15.28 -8.45 -2.76
C LYS A 39 15.05 -9.17 -1.45
N VAL A 40 14.10 -8.70 -0.66
CA VAL A 40 13.60 -9.43 0.50
C VAL A 40 13.06 -10.79 0.06
N ALA A 41 13.09 -11.77 0.96
CA ALA A 41 12.51 -13.08 0.69
C ALA A 41 11.05 -12.93 0.24
N HIS A 42 10.68 -13.59 -0.84
CA HIS A 42 9.34 -13.51 -1.42
C HIS A 42 8.99 -14.77 -2.20
N PHE A 43 7.70 -15.01 -2.35
CA PHE A 43 7.20 -16.05 -3.23
C PHE A 43 6.90 -15.50 -4.63
N ALA A 44 7.11 -16.32 -5.64
CA ALA A 44 6.82 -15.98 -7.03
C ALA A 44 6.12 -17.15 -7.73
N HIS A 45 5.18 -16.83 -8.61
CA HIS A 45 4.65 -17.79 -9.56
C HIS A 45 5.72 -18.17 -10.59
N ARG A 46 5.50 -19.28 -11.27
CA ARG A 46 6.26 -19.63 -12.49
C ARG A 46 5.89 -18.65 -13.61
N PRO A 47 6.82 -18.39 -14.55
CA PRO A 47 6.47 -17.64 -15.75
C PRO A 47 5.26 -18.26 -16.46
N GLY A 48 4.33 -17.43 -16.94
CA GLY A 48 3.12 -17.88 -17.61
C GLY A 48 1.98 -18.34 -16.69
N ALA A 49 2.13 -18.27 -15.38
CA ALA A 49 1.02 -18.55 -14.47
C ALA A 49 -0.08 -17.48 -14.61
N ASP A 50 -1.31 -17.92 -14.80
CA ASP A 50 -2.49 -17.07 -14.83
C ASP A 50 -3.00 -16.84 -13.38
N CYS A 51 -2.77 -15.64 -12.86
CA CYS A 51 -3.26 -15.24 -11.54
C CYS A 51 -3.72 -13.80 -11.58
N ALA A 52 -5.02 -13.58 -11.49
CA ALA A 52 -5.67 -12.26 -11.60
C ALA A 52 -5.14 -11.22 -10.61
N VAL A 53 -4.61 -11.65 -9.45
CA VAL A 53 -4.07 -10.76 -8.41
C VAL A 53 -2.53 -10.75 -8.38
N SER A 54 -1.88 -11.38 -9.37
CA SER A 54 -0.42 -11.37 -9.46
C SER A 54 0.05 -10.08 -10.13
N GLU A 55 0.93 -9.36 -9.46
CA GLU A 55 1.59 -8.17 -9.99
C GLU A 55 3.11 -8.35 -9.97
N GLY A 56 3.78 -7.80 -10.98
CA GLY A 56 5.24 -7.77 -11.03
C GLY A 56 5.79 -6.85 -9.94
N GLU A 57 6.14 -7.42 -8.79
CA GLU A 57 6.57 -6.64 -7.64
C GLU A 57 8.03 -6.20 -7.75
N THR A 58 8.27 -4.89 -7.62
CA THR A 58 9.62 -4.32 -7.55
C THR A 58 10.28 -4.61 -6.20
N SER A 59 11.60 -4.46 -6.13
CA SER A 59 12.35 -4.60 -4.86
C SER A 59 11.86 -3.60 -3.82
N GLU A 60 11.51 -2.39 -4.25
CA GLU A 60 10.97 -1.35 -3.37
C GLU A 60 9.59 -1.72 -2.84
N HIS A 61 8.70 -2.22 -3.71
CA HIS A 61 7.36 -2.63 -3.31
C HIS A 61 7.41 -3.72 -2.24
N LEU A 62 8.18 -4.78 -2.46
CA LEU A 62 8.36 -5.87 -1.48
C LEU A 62 8.94 -5.36 -0.16
N ARG A 63 9.98 -4.51 -0.23
CA ARG A 63 10.61 -3.92 0.96
C ARG A 63 9.63 -3.03 1.72
N GLY A 64 8.92 -2.15 1.03
CA GLY A 64 7.95 -1.23 1.63
C GLY A 64 6.81 -1.95 2.33
N LYS A 65 6.26 -3.01 1.73
CA LYS A 65 5.24 -3.85 2.38
C LYS A 65 5.76 -4.46 3.68
N GLN A 66 6.95 -5.04 3.65
CA GLN A 66 7.56 -5.62 4.86
C GLN A 66 7.79 -4.56 5.95
N GLN A 67 8.29 -3.39 5.57
CA GLN A 67 8.52 -2.29 6.50
C GLN A 67 7.23 -1.76 7.10
N LEU A 68 6.20 -1.54 6.28
CA LEU A 68 4.88 -1.09 6.72
C LEU A 68 4.21 -2.11 7.66
N PHE A 69 4.33 -3.40 7.34
CA PHE A 69 3.85 -4.46 8.20
C PHE A 69 4.49 -4.39 9.59
N ASN A 70 5.84 -4.35 9.63
CA ASN A 70 6.58 -4.24 10.90
C ASN A 70 6.26 -2.93 11.64
N TYR A 71 6.10 -1.84 10.89
CA TYR A 71 5.70 -0.55 11.43
C TYR A 71 4.35 -0.62 12.15
N PHE A 72 3.33 -1.19 11.52
CA PHE A 72 2.01 -1.34 12.15
C PHE A 72 2.02 -2.30 13.35
N GLN A 73 2.79 -3.39 13.28
CA GLN A 73 2.98 -4.29 14.42
C GLN A 73 3.62 -3.59 15.61
N ALA A 74 4.69 -2.83 15.38
CA ALA A 74 5.39 -2.08 16.44
C ALA A 74 4.51 -1.04 17.13
N GLN A 75 3.39 -0.69 16.51
CA GLN A 75 2.38 0.22 17.06
C GLN A 75 1.24 -0.49 17.79
N GLY A 76 1.35 -1.78 18.00
CA GLY A 76 0.31 -2.58 18.65
C GLY A 76 -0.91 -2.86 17.79
N LEU A 77 -0.85 -2.55 16.49
CA LEU A 77 -1.91 -2.89 15.55
C LEU A 77 -1.78 -4.34 15.09
N ARG A 78 -2.83 -4.87 14.49
CA ARG A 78 -2.87 -6.24 13.96
C ARG A 78 -2.87 -6.24 12.42
N PRO A 79 -1.74 -5.96 11.77
CA PRO A 79 -1.66 -6.00 10.32
C PRO A 79 -1.67 -7.45 9.83
N ARG A 80 -2.21 -7.65 8.63
CA ARG A 80 -2.11 -8.89 7.87
C ARG A 80 -1.64 -8.58 6.45
N LEU A 81 -0.62 -9.29 5.99
CA LEU A 81 -0.07 -9.15 4.64
C LEU A 81 -0.92 -9.91 3.63
N GLU A 82 -1.19 -9.27 2.51
CA GLU A 82 -1.64 -9.87 1.25
C GLU A 82 -2.82 -10.84 1.41
N VAL A 83 -3.79 -10.47 2.27
CA VAL A 83 -5.01 -11.26 2.46
C VAL A 83 -5.84 -11.24 1.18
N TYR A 84 -6.10 -12.40 0.60
CA TYR A 84 -7.00 -12.50 -0.53
C TYR A 84 -8.45 -12.35 -0.09
N LEU A 85 -9.21 -11.49 -0.78
CA LEU A 85 -10.61 -11.17 -0.54
C LEU A 85 -11.45 -11.73 -1.71
N PRO A 86 -11.96 -12.97 -1.62
CA PRO A 86 -12.61 -13.65 -2.74
C PRO A 86 -13.82 -12.91 -3.28
N ALA A 87 -14.61 -12.29 -2.40
CA ALA A 87 -15.85 -11.58 -2.76
C ALA A 87 -15.63 -10.44 -3.77
N ILE A 88 -14.45 -9.86 -3.81
CA ILE A 88 -14.10 -8.75 -4.71
C ILE A 88 -12.90 -9.08 -5.60
N ASN A 89 -12.40 -10.31 -5.54
CA ASN A 89 -11.20 -10.76 -6.26
C ASN A 89 -10.01 -9.79 -6.14
N GLN A 90 -9.73 -9.34 -4.92
CA GLN A 90 -8.64 -8.39 -4.64
C GLN A 90 -7.75 -8.90 -3.51
N ARG A 91 -6.51 -8.41 -3.51
CA ARG A 91 -5.52 -8.68 -2.47
C ARG A 91 -4.83 -7.38 -2.11
N PRO A 92 -5.25 -6.70 -1.01
CA PRO A 92 -4.54 -5.54 -0.50
C PRO A 92 -3.13 -5.91 -0.06
N ASP A 93 -2.20 -4.98 -0.15
CA ASP A 93 -0.85 -5.19 0.34
C ASP A 93 -0.83 -5.48 1.84
N ILE A 94 -1.60 -4.70 2.61
CA ILE A 94 -1.76 -4.90 4.05
C ILE A 94 -3.19 -4.59 4.47
N LEU A 95 -3.80 -5.47 5.25
CA LEU A 95 -5.03 -5.16 6.01
C LEU A 95 -4.65 -4.82 7.46
N VAL A 96 -5.21 -3.72 7.97
CA VAL A 96 -4.99 -3.28 9.35
C VAL A 96 -6.31 -3.15 10.07
N TRP A 97 -6.45 -3.85 11.21
CA TRP A 97 -7.57 -3.71 12.12
C TRP A 97 -7.34 -2.56 13.08
N ARG A 98 -8.33 -1.70 13.20
CA ARG A 98 -8.38 -0.67 14.21
C ARG A 98 -9.82 -0.36 14.63
N ASP A 99 -10.07 -0.38 15.94
CA ASP A 99 -11.35 0.04 16.56
C ASP A 99 -12.60 -0.46 15.80
N ARG A 100 -12.63 -1.76 15.44
CA ARG A 100 -13.66 -2.43 14.62
C ARG A 100 -13.70 -1.99 13.15
N ARG A 101 -12.80 -1.15 12.70
CA ARG A 101 -12.69 -0.75 11.29
C ARG A 101 -11.54 -1.47 10.62
N LEU A 102 -11.74 -1.81 9.37
CA LEU A 102 -10.73 -2.46 8.54
C LEU A 102 -10.23 -1.47 7.49
N VAL A 103 -8.92 -1.38 7.38
CA VAL A 103 -8.24 -0.47 6.44
C VAL A 103 -7.39 -1.33 5.51
N ALA A 104 -7.57 -1.15 4.19
CA ALA A 104 -6.70 -1.69 3.17
C ALA A 104 -5.60 -0.67 2.87
N VAL A 105 -4.37 -0.98 3.23
CA VAL A 105 -3.21 -0.16 2.91
C VAL A 105 -2.56 -0.69 1.64
N GLU A 106 -2.48 0.16 0.63
CA GLU A 106 -1.86 -0.12 -0.67
C GLU A 106 -0.57 0.69 -0.80
N PHE A 107 0.53 0.02 -1.10
CA PHE A 107 1.81 0.65 -1.32
C PHE A 107 2.14 0.69 -2.82
N GLN A 108 1.87 1.82 -3.47
CA GLN A 108 1.96 1.94 -4.92
C GLN A 108 3.34 2.38 -5.39
N CYS A 109 4.03 1.49 -6.12
CA CYS A 109 5.35 1.76 -6.71
C CYS A 109 5.37 1.71 -8.25
N SER A 110 4.31 1.23 -8.88
CA SER A 110 4.20 1.07 -10.33
C SER A 110 3.12 2.01 -10.90
N PRO A 111 3.12 2.33 -12.19
CA PRO A 111 2.04 3.08 -12.81
C PRO A 111 0.68 2.40 -12.58
N LEU A 112 -0.31 3.19 -12.19
CA LEU A 112 -1.68 2.75 -11.98
C LEU A 112 -2.62 3.65 -12.77
N THR A 113 -3.58 3.06 -13.49
CA THR A 113 -4.62 3.84 -14.19
C THR A 113 -5.70 4.30 -13.21
N VAL A 114 -6.39 5.39 -13.55
CA VAL A 114 -7.52 5.90 -12.74
C VAL A 114 -8.61 4.83 -12.62
N ALA A 115 -8.98 4.19 -13.73
CA ALA A 115 -10.00 3.15 -13.73
C ALA A 115 -9.66 1.98 -12.80
N ARG A 116 -8.39 1.53 -12.80
CA ARG A 116 -7.96 0.45 -11.91
C ARG A 116 -7.96 0.86 -10.44
N LEU A 117 -7.55 2.11 -10.15
CA LEU A 117 -7.61 2.64 -8.79
C LEU A 117 -9.07 2.72 -8.29
N GLN A 118 -9.97 3.24 -9.13
CA GLN A 118 -11.39 3.32 -8.81
C GLN A 118 -11.99 1.94 -8.56
N ALA A 119 -11.77 0.99 -9.45
CA ALA A 119 -12.27 -0.38 -9.29
C ALA A 119 -11.78 -1.05 -8.00
N ARG A 120 -10.49 -0.80 -7.63
CA ARG A 120 -9.96 -1.31 -6.35
C ARG A 120 -10.64 -0.66 -5.16
N ASN A 121 -10.81 0.66 -5.17
CA ASN A 121 -11.49 1.39 -4.10
C ASN A 121 -12.96 0.94 -3.94
N GLU A 122 -13.68 0.83 -5.04
CA GLU A 122 -15.08 0.36 -5.04
C GLU A 122 -15.21 -1.02 -4.43
N GLY A 123 -14.33 -1.96 -4.82
CA GLY A 123 -14.30 -3.30 -4.21
C GLY A 123 -14.09 -3.24 -2.69
N TYR A 124 -13.14 -2.45 -2.21
CA TYR A 124 -12.93 -2.30 -0.77
C TYR A 124 -14.15 -1.69 -0.06
N TYR A 125 -14.76 -0.64 -0.63
CA TYR A 125 -15.95 -0.02 -0.04
C TYR A 125 -17.14 -0.98 0.02
N GLN A 126 -17.32 -1.87 -0.95
CA GLN A 126 -18.37 -2.91 -0.92
C GLN A 126 -18.25 -3.82 0.31
N LEU A 127 -17.04 -4.01 0.83
CA LEU A 127 -16.79 -4.79 2.04
C LEU A 127 -16.66 -3.94 3.31
N GLY A 128 -16.99 -2.64 3.25
CA GLY A 128 -16.82 -1.71 4.37
C GLY A 128 -15.35 -1.47 4.75
N ILE A 129 -14.41 -1.77 3.85
CA ILE A 129 -12.98 -1.58 4.05
C ILE A 129 -12.58 -0.21 3.52
N LYS A 130 -11.88 0.60 4.32
CA LYS A 130 -11.37 1.89 3.86
C LYS A 130 -10.02 1.71 3.13
N PRO A 131 -9.90 2.07 1.84
CA PRO A 131 -8.62 2.06 1.15
C PRO A 131 -7.76 3.26 1.55
N VAL A 132 -6.46 3.03 1.69
CA VAL A 132 -5.44 4.06 1.90
C VAL A 132 -4.25 3.76 0.99
N TRP A 133 -3.91 4.72 0.13
CA TRP A 133 -2.82 4.61 -0.83
C TRP A 133 -1.58 5.33 -0.33
N LEU A 134 -0.49 4.61 -0.13
CA LEU A 134 0.84 5.15 0.13
C LEU A 134 1.67 5.04 -1.14
N LEU A 135 2.25 6.14 -1.57
CA LEU A 135 3.08 6.14 -2.77
C LEU A 135 4.55 5.83 -2.43
N GLY A 136 5.23 5.12 -3.33
CA GLY A 136 6.65 4.84 -3.24
C GLY A 136 7.53 5.85 -3.96
N GLN A 137 8.82 5.61 -3.94
CA GLN A 137 9.86 6.48 -4.51
C GLN A 137 9.64 6.89 -5.97
N PRO A 138 9.14 6.02 -6.88
CA PRO A 138 8.90 6.42 -8.27
C PRO A 138 7.93 7.58 -8.43
N TYR A 139 7.04 7.80 -7.47
CA TYR A 139 6.07 8.90 -7.47
C TYR A 139 6.58 10.18 -6.80
N ARG A 140 7.79 10.17 -6.21
CA ARG A 140 8.25 11.28 -5.38
C ARG A 140 8.64 12.53 -6.17
N HIS A 141 9.17 12.38 -7.38
CA HIS A 141 9.82 13.47 -8.10
C HIS A 141 9.05 14.01 -9.29
N HIS A 142 8.07 13.28 -9.83
CA HIS A 142 7.39 13.64 -11.07
C HIS A 142 5.91 13.27 -11.05
N LEU A 143 5.13 13.96 -10.23
CA LEU A 143 3.67 13.83 -10.28
C LEU A 143 3.10 14.88 -11.22
N SER A 144 2.52 14.43 -12.34
CA SER A 144 1.67 15.28 -13.16
C SER A 144 0.42 15.72 -12.39
N ALA A 145 -0.24 16.81 -12.79
CA ALA A 145 -1.49 17.24 -12.17
C ALA A 145 -2.55 16.14 -12.12
N ALA A 146 -2.63 15.31 -13.18
CA ALA A 146 -3.53 14.17 -13.23
C ALA A 146 -3.20 13.11 -12.15
N LYS A 147 -1.91 12.83 -11.92
CA LYS A 147 -1.49 11.89 -10.86
C LYS A 147 -1.67 12.45 -9.47
N LEU A 148 -1.48 13.76 -9.28
CA LEU A 148 -1.83 14.44 -8.04
C LEU A 148 -3.31 14.27 -7.73
N ALA A 149 -4.19 14.57 -8.68
CA ALA A 149 -5.63 14.39 -8.51
C ALA A 149 -6.01 12.92 -8.24
N GLN A 150 -5.36 11.97 -8.93
CA GLN A 150 -5.62 10.54 -8.78
C GLN A 150 -5.34 10.02 -7.35
N PHE A 151 -4.26 10.50 -6.71
CA PHE A 151 -3.79 9.96 -5.42
C PHE A 151 -4.02 10.87 -4.23
N THR A 152 -4.66 12.03 -4.44
CA THR A 152 -5.04 12.91 -3.32
C THR A 152 -6.13 12.24 -2.50
N GLN A 153 -5.91 12.16 -1.20
CA GLN A 153 -6.83 11.64 -0.21
C GLN A 153 -7.10 12.70 0.84
N ILE A 154 -8.29 12.67 1.44
CA ILE A 154 -8.59 13.55 2.58
C ILE A 154 -8.10 12.85 3.84
N ILE A 155 -7.12 13.45 4.51
CA ILE A 155 -6.52 12.96 5.75
C ILE A 155 -6.54 14.10 6.76
N ALA A 156 -7.25 13.92 7.86
CA ALA A 156 -7.48 14.96 8.87
C ALA A 156 -7.98 16.27 8.23
N ASP A 157 -9.04 16.15 7.41
CA ASP A 157 -9.73 17.23 6.70
C ASP A 157 -8.86 18.03 5.72
N GLN A 158 -7.73 17.47 5.34
CA GLN A 158 -6.81 18.12 4.40
C GLN A 158 -6.50 17.23 3.19
N PRO A 159 -6.52 17.80 1.96
CA PRO A 159 -6.02 17.12 0.78
C PRO A 159 -4.56 16.73 0.97
N THR A 160 -4.28 15.45 0.90
CA THR A 160 -2.97 14.89 1.26
C THR A 160 -2.61 13.74 0.33
N ILE A 161 -1.35 13.67 -0.07
CA ILE A 161 -0.77 12.49 -0.70
C ILE A 161 0.28 11.91 0.23
N PRO A 162 0.04 10.75 0.83
CA PRO A 162 1.02 10.13 1.71
C PRO A 162 2.02 9.29 0.91
N TYR A 163 3.28 9.33 1.33
CA TYR A 163 4.39 8.56 0.81
C TYR A 163 5.00 7.70 1.90
N TRP A 164 5.43 6.49 1.54
CA TRP A 164 6.32 5.71 2.36
C TRP A 164 7.76 5.82 1.84
N ASN A 165 8.64 6.39 2.65
CA ASN A 165 10.06 6.46 2.34
C ASN A 165 10.75 5.18 2.83
N THR A 166 11.04 4.27 1.90
CA THR A 166 11.66 2.96 2.20
C THR A 166 13.11 3.04 2.69
N ARG A 167 13.80 4.17 2.46
CA ARG A 167 15.18 4.37 2.96
C ARG A 167 15.18 4.83 4.41
N ARG A 168 14.21 5.68 4.79
CA ARG A 168 14.10 6.28 6.13
C ARG A 168 13.10 5.58 7.03
N CYS A 169 12.33 4.62 6.49
CA CYS A 169 11.24 3.92 7.18
C CYS A 169 10.26 4.89 7.84
N GLN A 170 9.84 5.91 7.10
CA GLN A 170 8.96 6.96 7.60
C GLN A 170 7.91 7.36 6.58
N ILE A 171 6.79 7.91 7.08
CA ILE A 171 5.76 8.50 6.25
C ILE A 171 6.08 9.96 6.00
N GLU A 172 5.95 10.35 4.75
CA GLU A 172 6.05 11.72 4.28
C GLU A 172 4.70 12.12 3.69
N TYR A 173 4.31 13.39 3.86
CA TYR A 173 3.05 13.89 3.33
C TYR A 173 3.28 15.05 2.39
N TRP A 174 2.57 15.04 1.28
CA TRP A 174 2.43 16.21 0.42
C TRP A 174 1.04 16.78 0.64
N ARG A 175 0.98 18.07 0.99
CA ARG A 175 -0.26 18.80 1.25
C ARG A 175 -0.31 20.07 0.42
N SER A 176 -1.49 20.39 -0.11
CA SER A 176 -1.73 21.66 -0.77
C SER A 176 -2.19 22.69 0.27
N PHE A 177 -1.44 23.80 0.41
CA PHE A 177 -1.72 24.86 1.39
C PHE A 177 -2.40 26.08 0.78
N ARG A 178 -2.79 26.09 -0.49
CA ARG A 178 -3.45 27.26 -1.08
C ARG A 178 -4.79 26.88 -1.71
N ARG A 179 -5.81 27.71 -1.40
CA ARG A 179 -7.06 27.77 -2.14
C ARG A 179 -6.73 27.94 -3.62
N CYS A 180 -7.20 27.00 -4.44
CA CYS A 180 -7.20 27.18 -5.90
C CYS A 180 -8.16 28.33 -6.21
N SER A 181 -7.64 29.48 -6.56
CA SER A 181 -8.42 30.49 -7.27
C SER A 181 -8.66 29.97 -8.69
N PHE A 182 -9.91 29.69 -9.02
CA PHE A 182 -10.31 29.40 -10.38
C PHE A 182 -10.08 30.63 -11.27
N VAL A 183 -9.10 30.58 -12.13
CA VAL A 183 -8.98 31.51 -13.27
C VAL A 183 -9.65 30.83 -14.45
N ARG A 184 -10.69 31.48 -14.98
CA ARG A 184 -11.44 30.99 -16.15
C ARG A 184 -10.49 30.53 -17.26
N GLY A 185 -10.62 29.29 -17.70
CA GLY A 185 -10.06 28.78 -18.95
C GLY A 185 -8.68 28.14 -18.89
N ARG A 186 -8.06 27.96 -17.71
CA ARG A 186 -6.84 27.16 -17.58
C ARG A 186 -6.99 26.15 -16.45
N PRO A 187 -6.51 24.89 -16.62
CA PRO A 187 -6.45 23.97 -15.51
C PRO A 187 -5.67 24.60 -14.35
N PRO A 188 -6.07 24.39 -13.10
CA PRO A 188 -5.39 24.98 -11.96
C PRO A 188 -3.92 24.56 -12.01
N VAL A 189 -3.03 25.52 -12.19
CA VAL A 189 -1.60 25.32 -11.95
C VAL A 189 -1.48 25.11 -10.46
N THR A 190 -1.33 23.86 -10.05
CA THR A 190 -1.03 23.48 -8.68
C THR A 190 0.35 24.03 -8.33
N LYS A 191 0.40 25.29 -7.93
CA LYS A 191 1.60 25.85 -7.33
C LYS A 191 1.75 25.23 -5.96
N LEU A 192 2.72 24.32 -5.87
CA LEU A 192 3.42 23.90 -4.66
C LEU A 192 2.61 23.12 -3.63
N LEU A 193 2.63 21.81 -3.80
CA LEU A 193 2.66 20.90 -2.69
C LEU A 193 3.96 21.14 -1.91
N GLN A 194 3.87 21.77 -0.73
CA GLN A 194 5.01 21.83 0.17
C GLN A 194 5.20 20.45 0.80
N GLN A 195 6.39 19.90 0.66
CA GLN A 195 6.77 18.67 1.32
C GLN A 195 6.90 18.94 2.80
N GLN A 196 5.96 18.47 3.62
CA GLN A 196 6.14 18.38 5.05
C GLN A 196 6.62 16.98 5.39
N VAL A 197 7.87 16.86 5.76
CA VAL A 197 8.40 15.67 6.39
C VAL A 197 7.96 15.71 7.84
N LEU A 198 6.87 15.01 8.16
CA LEU A 198 6.60 14.66 9.53
C LEU A 198 7.52 13.50 9.88
N ALA A 199 8.71 13.81 10.37
CA ALA A 199 9.47 12.84 11.12
C ALA A 199 8.57 12.39 12.26
N LEU A 200 7.95 11.24 12.14
CA LEU A 200 7.39 10.56 13.29
C LEU A 200 8.62 10.23 14.15
N ALA A 201 8.88 11.09 15.13
CA ALA A 201 9.84 10.77 16.16
C ALA A 201 9.55 9.32 16.59
N ARG A 202 10.59 8.56 16.93
CA ARG A 202 10.47 7.16 17.37
C ARG A 202 9.45 6.96 18.49
N ASN A 203 8.95 8.04 19.10
CA ASN A 203 7.95 8.11 20.17
C ASN A 203 6.62 8.79 19.77
N GLY A 204 6.45 9.26 18.52
CA GLY A 204 5.18 9.78 18.04
C GLY A 204 4.27 8.62 17.70
N SER A 205 3.19 8.44 18.43
CA SER A 205 2.34 7.25 18.29
C SER A 205 1.81 7.12 16.88
N ALA A 206 2.04 5.99 16.24
CA ALA A 206 1.42 5.64 14.97
C ALA A 206 -0.10 5.47 15.11
N ASN A 207 -0.62 5.41 16.33
CA ASN A 207 -2.01 5.72 16.62
C ASN A 207 -2.40 7.04 15.94
N ASP A 208 -1.50 8.02 15.86
CA ASP A 208 -1.78 9.28 15.19
C ASP A 208 -1.85 9.13 13.66
N LEU A 209 -1.02 8.29 13.03
CA LEU A 209 -1.12 8.03 11.60
C LEU A 209 -2.41 7.31 11.26
N VAL A 210 -2.68 6.19 11.92
CA VAL A 210 -3.91 5.43 11.65
C VAL A 210 -5.12 6.24 12.09
N ARG A 211 -5.06 7.04 13.16
CA ARG A 211 -6.09 8.03 13.50
C ARG A 211 -6.31 9.02 12.37
N ARG A 212 -5.28 9.59 11.82
CA ARG A 212 -5.36 10.55 10.71
C ARG A 212 -5.83 9.90 9.42
N LEU A 213 -5.43 8.65 9.16
CA LEU A 213 -5.87 7.88 8.00
C LEU A 213 -7.32 7.42 8.13
N THR A 214 -7.86 7.27 9.35
CA THR A 214 -9.23 6.79 9.61
C THR A 214 -10.18 7.87 10.11
N ALA A 215 -9.73 9.10 10.36
CA ALA A 215 -10.50 10.17 11.02
C ALA A 215 -11.59 10.82 10.16
N THR A 216 -11.78 10.40 8.91
CA THR A 216 -12.86 10.90 8.06
C THR A 216 -13.74 9.74 7.62
N ALA A 217 -14.80 9.51 8.33
CA ALA A 217 -16.05 8.92 7.91
C ALA A 217 -17.16 9.61 8.69
#